data_e8b0870dcc27f22667242c5c8372ae2a
#
_entry.id   e8b0870dcc27f22667242c5c8372ae2a
#
_cell.length_a   1.000
_cell.length_b   1.000
_cell.length_c   1.000
_cell.angle_alpha   90.00
_cell.angle_beta   90.00
_cell.angle_gamma   90.00
#
_symmetry.space_group_name_H-M   'P 1'
#
loop_
_entity.id
_entity.type
_entity.pdbx_description
1 polymer ?
#
loop_
_entity_poly.entity_id
_entity_poly.type
_entity_poly.pdbx_seq_one_letter_code
_entity_poly.pdbx_strand_id
1 'polypeptide(L)'
;MTLKNMIELADGLTPIETEIGYYILKNQEDILDMSVIELAEKTFVSKSAIHRFCKKIGLKGFNELKVILAKDISEMKSDIEMIDVNYPFERKDGPQMIAKKLSKLYETAIYDTYDYMDFIELHKVAQLLHKAEVIDIYTHSHNMNVAENFQDKMLTAGKVV
;
A
#
# COMPACT_ATOMS: atom_id res chain seq x y z
N MET A 1 -20.40 -4.91 -5.06
CA MET A 1 -20.46 -4.23 -3.76
C MET A 1 -19.36 -4.82 -2.90
N THR A 2 -18.44 -4.01 -2.40
CA THR A 2 -17.29 -4.48 -1.60
C THR A 2 -17.70 -4.78 -0.17
N LEU A 3 -16.93 -5.62 0.53
CA LEU A 3 -17.15 -5.92 1.95
C LEU A 3 -17.13 -4.64 2.81
N LYS A 4 -16.24 -3.70 2.47
CA LYS A 4 -16.19 -2.38 3.12
C LYS A 4 -17.53 -1.66 3.02
N ASN A 5 -18.10 -1.55 1.83
CA ASN A 5 -19.40 -0.90 1.61
C ASN A 5 -20.52 -1.62 2.36
N MET A 6 -20.50 -2.96 2.43
CA MET A 6 -21.50 -3.73 3.19
C MET A 6 -21.43 -3.43 4.68
N ILE A 7 -20.23 -3.25 5.24
CA ILE A 7 -20.04 -2.91 6.65
C ILE A 7 -20.45 -1.45 6.93
N GLU A 8 -20.05 -0.51 6.08
CA GLU A 8 -20.33 0.92 6.25
C GLU A 8 -21.81 1.27 6.06
N LEU A 9 -22.54 0.53 5.21
CA LEU A 9 -23.96 0.73 4.94
C LEU A 9 -24.87 -0.09 5.85
N ALA A 10 -24.31 -0.95 6.70
CA ALA A 10 -25.11 -1.79 7.60
C ALA A 10 -25.71 -0.95 8.74
N ASP A 11 -27.03 -0.87 8.79
CA ASP A 11 -27.75 -0.21 9.88
C ASP A 11 -27.74 -1.04 11.16
N GLY A 12 -27.66 -0.34 12.30
CA GLY A 12 -27.86 -0.93 13.63
C GLY A 12 -26.73 -1.87 14.08
N LEU A 13 -25.50 -1.68 13.64
CA LEU A 13 -24.33 -2.34 14.22
C LEU A 13 -24.12 -1.86 15.66
N THR A 14 -23.93 -2.79 16.58
CA THR A 14 -23.52 -2.47 17.95
C THR A 14 -22.04 -2.06 17.97
N PRO A 15 -21.54 -1.36 19.03
CA PRO A 15 -20.12 -1.01 19.14
C PRO A 15 -19.18 -2.22 18.95
N ILE A 16 -19.53 -3.36 19.50
CA ILE A 16 -18.77 -4.61 19.36
C ILE A 16 -18.77 -5.09 17.90
N GLU A 17 -19.88 -5.02 17.21
CA GLU A 17 -19.98 -5.42 15.79
C GLU A 17 -19.22 -4.44 14.89
N THR A 18 -19.20 -3.16 15.24
CA THR A 18 -18.36 -2.16 14.55
C THR A 18 -16.86 -2.47 14.72
N GLU A 19 -16.44 -2.88 15.92
CA GLU A 19 -15.05 -3.30 16.16
C GLU A 19 -14.68 -4.57 15.38
N ILE A 20 -15.58 -5.54 15.28
CA ILE A 20 -15.38 -6.72 14.42
C ILE A 20 -15.17 -6.29 12.97
N GLY A 21 -16.02 -5.41 12.45
CA GLY A 21 -15.92 -4.87 11.10
C GLY A 21 -14.58 -4.15 10.86
N TYR A 22 -14.19 -3.29 11.80
CA TYR A 22 -12.91 -2.59 11.74
C TYR A 22 -11.71 -3.54 11.76
N TYR A 23 -11.73 -4.56 12.64
CA TYR A 23 -10.67 -5.57 12.70
C TYR A 23 -10.53 -6.32 11.38
N ILE A 24 -11.65 -6.75 10.77
CA ILE A 24 -11.66 -7.46 9.49
C ILE A 24 -11.07 -6.58 8.38
N LEU A 25 -11.51 -5.32 8.29
CA LEU A 25 -11.03 -4.39 7.25
C LEU A 25 -9.54 -4.04 7.40
N LYS A 26 -9.02 -4.07 8.63
CA LYS A 26 -7.61 -3.80 8.90
C LYS A 26 -6.70 -4.99 8.63
N ASN A 27 -7.19 -6.22 8.79
CA ASN A 27 -6.40 -7.45 8.71
C ASN A 27 -6.88 -8.38 7.58
N GLN A 28 -7.22 -7.83 6.43
CA GLN A 28 -7.95 -8.51 5.35
C GLN A 28 -7.27 -9.81 4.87
N GLU A 29 -5.96 -9.81 4.67
CA GLU A 29 -5.23 -10.99 4.20
C GLU A 29 -5.21 -12.09 5.25
N ASP A 30 -4.94 -11.77 6.51
CA ASP A 30 -4.93 -12.73 7.61
C ASP A 30 -6.30 -13.41 7.81
N ILE A 31 -7.40 -12.66 7.61
CA ILE A 31 -8.77 -13.19 7.74
C ILE A 31 -9.04 -14.34 6.75
N LEU A 32 -8.41 -14.34 5.58
CA LEU A 32 -8.59 -15.41 4.60
C LEU A 32 -8.15 -16.77 5.14
N ASP A 33 -7.13 -16.80 5.97
CA ASP A 33 -6.59 -18.04 6.55
C ASP A 33 -7.20 -18.38 7.92
N MET A 34 -7.84 -17.39 8.59
CA MET A 34 -8.44 -17.61 9.90
C MET A 34 -9.70 -18.46 9.86
N SER A 35 -9.89 -19.26 10.91
CA SER A 35 -11.17 -19.86 11.25
C SER A 35 -12.08 -18.85 11.98
N VAL A 36 -13.39 -19.12 12.03
CA VAL A 36 -14.32 -18.28 12.81
C VAL A 36 -14.00 -18.28 14.30
N ILE A 37 -13.35 -19.34 14.80
CA ILE A 37 -12.95 -19.44 16.22
C ILE A 37 -11.78 -18.49 16.46
N GLU A 38 -10.76 -18.50 15.63
CA GLU A 38 -9.61 -17.61 15.73
C GLU A 38 -10.02 -16.15 15.61
N LEU A 39 -10.92 -15.80 14.69
CA LEU A 39 -11.44 -14.45 14.60
C LEU A 39 -12.19 -14.04 15.89
N ALA A 40 -13.00 -14.94 16.45
CA ALA A 40 -13.72 -14.70 17.70
C ALA A 40 -12.76 -14.46 18.88
N GLU A 41 -11.67 -15.23 18.96
CA GLU A 41 -10.60 -15.04 19.96
C GLU A 41 -9.86 -13.71 19.78
N LYS A 42 -9.47 -13.39 18.53
CA LYS A 42 -8.77 -12.14 18.20
C LYS A 42 -9.60 -10.88 18.47
N THR A 43 -10.92 -10.98 18.34
CA THR A 43 -11.84 -9.86 18.58
C THR A 43 -12.49 -9.91 19.96
N PHE A 44 -12.11 -10.88 20.83
CA PHE A 44 -12.63 -11.09 22.18
C PHE A 44 -14.16 -11.23 22.24
N VAL A 45 -14.74 -11.91 21.24
CA VAL A 45 -16.18 -12.13 21.15
C VAL A 45 -16.51 -13.62 21.02
N SER A 46 -17.80 -13.95 21.11
CA SER A 46 -18.24 -15.33 20.84
C SER A 46 -18.36 -15.59 19.34
N LYS A 47 -18.20 -16.85 18.92
CA LYS A 47 -18.48 -17.32 17.56
C LYS A 47 -19.88 -16.91 17.07
N SER A 48 -20.87 -16.92 18.00
CA SER A 48 -22.25 -16.47 17.70
C SER A 48 -22.32 -14.97 17.39
N ALA A 49 -21.47 -14.16 18.00
CA ALA A 49 -21.40 -12.73 17.71
C ALA A 49 -20.86 -12.47 16.28
N ILE A 50 -19.81 -13.20 15.85
CA ILE A 50 -19.31 -13.15 14.47
C ILE A 50 -20.42 -13.55 13.50
N HIS A 51 -21.17 -14.59 13.81
CA HIS A 51 -22.25 -15.04 12.93
C HIS A 51 -23.37 -13.99 12.81
N ARG A 52 -23.78 -13.35 13.93
CA ARG A 52 -24.77 -12.26 13.91
C ARG A 52 -24.27 -11.05 13.13
N PHE A 53 -23.01 -10.66 13.32
CA PHE A 53 -22.38 -9.60 12.54
C PHE A 53 -22.48 -9.89 11.03
N CYS A 54 -22.07 -11.09 10.58
CA CYS A 54 -22.21 -11.48 9.17
C CYS A 54 -23.65 -11.34 8.66
N LYS A 55 -24.65 -11.78 9.47
CA LYS A 55 -26.06 -11.65 9.10
C LYS A 55 -26.51 -10.20 8.97
N LYS A 56 -26.06 -9.32 9.85
CA LYS A 56 -26.42 -7.89 9.81
C LYS A 56 -25.85 -7.16 8.60
N ILE A 57 -24.67 -7.54 8.16
CA ILE A 57 -24.10 -7.00 6.92
C ILE A 57 -24.61 -7.68 5.65
N GLY A 58 -25.64 -8.55 5.75
CA GLY A 58 -26.31 -9.20 4.63
C GLY A 58 -25.70 -10.50 4.17
N LEU A 59 -24.80 -11.12 4.94
CA LEU A 59 -24.11 -12.36 4.58
C LEU A 59 -24.68 -13.59 5.30
N LYS A 60 -24.58 -14.76 4.65
CA LYS A 60 -25.01 -16.03 5.24
C LYS A 60 -24.14 -16.48 6.41
N GLY A 61 -22.89 -16.02 6.47
CA GLY A 61 -21.96 -16.37 7.54
C GLY A 61 -20.50 -16.05 7.16
N PHE A 62 -19.57 -16.49 8.02
CA PHE A 62 -18.14 -16.16 7.91
C PHE A 62 -17.48 -16.70 6.62
N ASN A 63 -17.92 -17.86 6.13
CA ASN A 63 -17.37 -18.40 4.88
C ASN A 63 -17.72 -17.50 3.67
N GLU A 64 -18.92 -16.98 3.60
CA GLU A 64 -19.32 -16.06 2.54
C GLU A 64 -18.56 -14.72 2.66
N LEU A 65 -18.34 -14.24 3.88
CA LEU A 65 -17.49 -13.09 4.13
C LEU A 65 -16.08 -13.29 3.55
N LYS A 66 -15.46 -14.42 3.80
CA LYS A 66 -14.13 -14.77 3.25
C LYS A 66 -14.13 -14.81 1.71
N VAL A 67 -15.18 -15.32 1.09
CA VAL A 67 -15.29 -15.34 -0.37
C VAL A 67 -15.36 -13.93 -0.96
N ILE A 68 -16.16 -13.04 -0.36
CA ILE A 68 -16.25 -11.64 -0.81
C ILE A 68 -14.93 -10.93 -0.57
N LEU A 69 -14.32 -11.13 0.59
CA LEU A 69 -13.03 -10.54 0.92
C LEU A 69 -11.92 -10.98 -0.05
N ALA A 70 -11.86 -12.28 -0.38
CA ALA A 70 -10.91 -12.79 -1.35
C ALA A 70 -11.11 -12.17 -2.74
N LYS A 71 -12.37 -11.99 -3.15
CA LYS A 71 -12.70 -11.31 -4.40
C LYS A 71 -12.26 -9.84 -4.38
N ASP A 72 -12.59 -9.11 -3.32
CA ASP A 72 -12.21 -7.70 -3.16
C ASP A 72 -10.68 -7.53 -3.22
N ILE A 73 -9.93 -8.40 -2.55
CA ILE A 73 -8.45 -8.40 -2.58
C ILE A 73 -7.92 -8.71 -3.98
N SER A 74 -8.50 -9.70 -4.66
CA SER A 74 -8.09 -10.09 -6.02
C SER A 74 -8.35 -8.98 -7.04
N GLU A 75 -9.53 -8.37 -7.01
CA GLU A 75 -9.87 -7.23 -7.87
C GLU A 75 -8.93 -6.06 -7.62
N MET A 76 -8.65 -5.76 -6.34
CA MET A 76 -7.73 -4.70 -5.96
C MET A 76 -6.27 -4.98 -6.36
N LYS A 77 -5.81 -6.24 -6.31
CA LYS A 77 -4.48 -6.64 -6.81
C LYS A 77 -4.41 -6.51 -8.33
N SER A 78 -5.43 -6.97 -9.05
CA SER A 78 -5.52 -6.87 -10.52
C SER A 78 -5.48 -5.41 -10.99
N ASP A 79 -6.25 -4.53 -10.36
CA ASP A 79 -6.25 -3.09 -10.70
C ASP A 79 -4.89 -2.41 -10.44
N ILE A 80 -4.08 -2.98 -9.55
CA ILE A 80 -2.76 -2.45 -9.20
C ILE A 80 -1.66 -3.04 -10.09
N GLU A 81 -1.78 -4.31 -10.51
CA GLU A 81 -0.80 -4.97 -11.38
C GLU A 81 -0.79 -4.40 -12.81
N MET A 82 -1.88 -3.81 -13.27
CA MET A 82 -2.05 -3.23 -14.61
C MET A 82 -2.03 -1.69 -14.62
N ILE A 83 -1.27 -1.07 -13.73
CA ILE A 83 -1.17 0.40 -13.68
C ILE A 83 -0.38 0.91 -14.88
N ASP A 84 -1.03 1.69 -15.74
CA ASP A 84 -0.34 2.47 -16.77
C ASP A 84 0.41 3.63 -16.09
N VAL A 85 1.72 3.64 -16.23
CA VAL A 85 2.60 4.67 -15.63
C VAL A 85 2.24 6.09 -16.11
N ASN A 86 1.73 6.24 -17.34
CA ASN A 86 1.36 7.53 -17.90
C ASN A 86 -0.05 7.97 -17.46
N TYR A 87 -0.93 7.02 -17.19
CA TYR A 87 -2.32 7.25 -16.77
C TYR A 87 -2.68 6.38 -15.57
N PRO A 88 -2.06 6.62 -14.39
CA PRO A 88 -2.17 5.70 -13.26
C PRO A 88 -3.53 5.74 -12.57
N PHE A 89 -4.34 6.77 -12.82
CA PHE A 89 -5.59 6.99 -12.13
C PHE A 89 -6.78 7.01 -13.08
N GLU A 90 -7.89 6.44 -12.63
CA GLU A 90 -9.17 6.48 -13.32
C GLU A 90 -10.14 7.45 -12.61
N ARG A 91 -11.14 7.98 -13.35
CA ARG A 91 -12.14 8.89 -12.76
C ARG A 91 -12.96 8.27 -11.64
N LYS A 92 -13.08 6.94 -11.63
CA LYS A 92 -13.79 6.17 -10.60
C LYS A 92 -12.97 5.91 -9.33
N ASP A 93 -11.65 6.18 -9.36
CA ASP A 93 -10.77 5.90 -8.23
C ASP A 93 -11.07 6.84 -7.06
N GLY A 94 -11.41 6.26 -5.93
CA GLY A 94 -11.50 6.99 -4.67
C GLY A 94 -10.11 7.28 -4.06
N PRO A 95 -10.02 8.17 -3.07
CA PRO A 95 -8.74 8.59 -2.48
C PRO A 95 -7.86 7.43 -2.01
N GLN A 96 -8.46 6.38 -1.45
CA GLN A 96 -7.73 5.19 -0.99
C GLN A 96 -7.12 4.40 -2.15
N MET A 97 -7.84 4.26 -3.27
CA MET A 97 -7.34 3.59 -4.46
C MET A 97 -6.20 4.39 -5.09
N ILE A 98 -6.35 5.71 -5.18
CA ILE A 98 -5.28 6.61 -5.66
C ILE A 98 -4.01 6.44 -4.81
N ALA A 99 -4.13 6.49 -3.48
CA ALA A 99 -2.99 6.32 -2.58
C ALA A 99 -2.32 4.94 -2.77
N LYS A 100 -3.11 3.87 -2.95
CA LYS A 100 -2.60 2.52 -3.14
C LYS A 100 -1.90 2.35 -4.50
N LYS A 101 -2.49 2.88 -5.58
CA LYS A 101 -1.86 2.90 -6.90
C LYS A 101 -0.55 3.68 -6.88
N LEU A 102 -0.53 4.84 -6.21
CA LEU A 102 0.68 5.65 -6.07
C LEU A 102 1.77 4.90 -5.30
N SER A 103 1.43 4.26 -4.19
CA SER A 103 2.38 3.44 -3.41
C SER A 103 2.98 2.34 -4.27
N LYS A 104 2.16 1.66 -5.09
CA LYS A 104 2.65 0.59 -5.98
C LYS A 104 3.57 1.12 -7.08
N LEU A 105 3.25 2.29 -7.65
CA LEU A 105 4.13 2.94 -8.63
C LEU A 105 5.50 3.27 -8.04
N TYR A 106 5.55 3.82 -6.83
CA TYR A 106 6.82 4.10 -6.15
C TYR A 106 7.59 2.81 -5.84
N GLU A 107 6.90 1.78 -5.34
CA GLU A 107 7.50 0.47 -5.09
C GLU A 107 8.14 -0.10 -6.36
N THR A 108 7.39 -0.14 -7.46
CA THR A 108 7.87 -0.62 -8.76
C THR A 108 9.06 0.20 -9.25
N ALA A 109 8.97 1.53 -9.19
CA ALA A 109 10.07 2.40 -9.61
C ALA A 109 11.36 2.17 -8.81
N ILE A 110 11.26 1.87 -7.52
CA ILE A 110 12.42 1.53 -6.67
C ILE A 110 13.04 0.21 -7.11
N TYR A 111 12.22 -0.83 -7.31
CA TYR A 111 12.71 -2.14 -7.76
C TYR A 111 13.33 -2.07 -9.16
N ASP A 112 12.66 -1.41 -10.10
CA ASP A 112 13.20 -1.23 -11.46
C ASP A 112 14.53 -0.47 -11.42
N THR A 113 14.63 0.57 -10.61
CA THR A 113 15.89 1.32 -10.44
C THR A 113 16.99 0.42 -9.91
N TYR A 114 16.67 -0.43 -8.91
CA TYR A 114 17.63 -1.38 -8.36
C TYR A 114 18.09 -2.41 -9.42
N ASP A 115 17.16 -2.97 -10.19
CA ASP A 115 17.44 -4.00 -11.20
C ASP A 115 18.24 -3.46 -12.39
N TYR A 116 18.04 -2.18 -12.75
CA TYR A 116 18.81 -1.51 -13.80
C TYR A 116 20.15 -0.93 -13.32
N MET A 117 20.40 -0.91 -12.01
CA MET A 117 21.60 -0.29 -11.44
C MET A 117 22.86 -1.15 -11.66
N ASP A 118 23.87 -0.61 -12.33
CA ASP A 118 25.19 -1.20 -12.36
C ASP A 118 25.98 -0.82 -11.09
N PHE A 119 26.05 -1.75 -10.16
CA PHE A 119 26.73 -1.53 -8.86
C PHE A 119 28.25 -1.35 -9.00
N ILE A 120 28.87 -1.87 -10.06
CA ILE A 120 30.30 -1.69 -10.31
C ILE A 120 30.55 -0.24 -10.76
N GLU A 121 29.75 0.26 -11.68
CA GLU A 121 29.83 1.66 -12.12
C GLU A 121 29.44 2.62 -10.99
N LEU A 122 28.40 2.32 -10.21
CA LEU A 122 28.01 3.12 -9.05
C LEU A 122 29.17 3.25 -8.04
N HIS A 123 29.89 2.15 -7.79
CA HIS A 123 31.06 2.17 -6.90
C HIS A 123 32.20 3.04 -7.45
N LYS A 124 32.47 2.97 -8.75
CA LYS A 124 33.45 3.83 -9.41
C LYS A 124 33.07 5.31 -9.30
N VAL A 125 31.81 5.65 -9.56
CA VAL A 125 31.30 7.02 -9.41
C VAL A 125 31.46 7.51 -7.98
N ALA A 126 31.10 6.68 -7.00
CA ALA A 126 31.27 7.03 -5.57
C ALA A 126 32.75 7.31 -5.23
N GLN A 127 33.69 6.51 -5.77
CA GLN A 127 35.12 6.76 -5.58
C GLN A 127 35.60 8.06 -6.24
N LEU A 128 35.10 8.40 -7.43
CA LEU A 128 35.41 9.66 -8.09
C LEU A 128 34.90 10.86 -7.30
N LEU A 129 33.65 10.82 -6.85
CA LEU A 129 33.06 11.85 -6.00
C LEU A 129 33.84 12.00 -4.68
N HIS A 130 34.28 10.87 -4.10
CA HIS A 130 35.07 10.91 -2.88
C HIS A 130 36.43 11.60 -3.08
N LYS A 131 37.08 11.44 -4.22
CA LYS A 131 38.39 12.04 -4.54
C LYS A 131 38.29 13.48 -5.05
N ALA A 132 37.15 13.89 -5.55
CA ALA A 132 36.96 15.25 -6.10
C ALA A 132 37.09 16.30 -4.98
N GLU A 133 37.80 17.38 -5.27
CA GLU A 133 37.87 18.58 -4.41
C GLU A 133 36.64 19.46 -4.58
N VAL A 134 36.15 19.57 -5.81
CA VAL A 134 34.97 20.34 -6.19
C VAL A 134 34.10 19.50 -7.11
N ILE A 135 32.80 19.62 -6.99
CA ILE A 135 31.79 18.96 -7.82
C ILE A 135 30.91 20.01 -8.45
N ASP A 136 30.94 20.16 -9.78
CA ASP A 136 30.08 21.06 -10.51
C ASP A 136 28.85 20.33 -11.04
N ILE A 137 27.65 20.84 -10.79
CA ILE A 137 26.40 20.28 -11.25
C ILE A 137 25.78 21.15 -12.34
N TYR A 138 25.66 20.58 -13.54
CA TYR A 138 25.02 21.24 -14.69
C TYR A 138 23.62 20.65 -14.90
N THR A 139 22.59 21.42 -14.70
CA THR A 139 21.21 20.97 -14.85
C THR A 139 20.28 22.08 -15.31
N HIS A 140 19.02 21.76 -15.61
CA HIS A 140 18.01 22.76 -15.98
C HIS A 140 16.62 22.40 -15.44
N SER A 141 15.83 23.42 -15.19
CA SER A 141 14.43 23.46 -14.73
C SER A 141 13.91 22.25 -13.94
N HIS A 142 13.49 21.18 -14.58
CA HIS A 142 12.80 20.06 -13.89
C HIS A 142 13.71 19.24 -12.96
N ASN A 143 15.01 19.29 -13.17
CA ASN A 143 15.98 18.54 -12.38
C ASN A 143 16.66 19.36 -11.28
N MET A 144 16.30 20.65 -11.13
CA MET A 144 16.89 21.52 -10.10
C MET A 144 16.74 20.95 -8.69
N ASN A 145 15.54 20.50 -8.32
CA ASN A 145 15.28 19.93 -6.99
C ASN A 145 16.15 18.69 -6.70
N VAL A 146 16.43 17.89 -7.73
CA VAL A 146 17.30 16.70 -7.59
C VAL A 146 18.75 17.13 -7.39
N ALA A 147 19.20 18.13 -8.14
CA ALA A 147 20.54 18.68 -8.02
C ALA A 147 20.77 19.34 -6.65
N GLU A 148 19.83 20.16 -6.16
CA GLU A 148 19.89 20.77 -4.84
C GLU A 148 19.92 19.70 -3.73
N ASN A 149 19.10 18.68 -3.82
CA ASN A 149 19.11 17.59 -2.86
C ASN A 149 20.45 16.82 -2.86
N PHE A 150 21.04 16.60 -4.03
CA PHE A 150 22.36 16.00 -4.14
C PHE A 150 23.44 16.91 -3.54
N GLN A 151 23.41 18.21 -3.85
CA GLN A 151 24.32 19.21 -3.29
C GLN A 151 24.27 19.20 -1.77
N ASP A 152 23.11 19.26 -1.14
CA ASP A 152 22.94 19.25 0.32
C ASP A 152 23.56 17.99 0.94
N LYS A 153 23.35 16.82 0.31
CA LYS A 153 23.96 15.58 0.79
C LYS A 153 25.48 15.56 0.66
N MET A 154 26.02 16.08 -0.42
CA MET A 154 27.46 16.18 -0.63
C MET A 154 28.10 17.16 0.33
N LEU A 155 27.50 18.32 0.58
CA LEU A 155 27.93 19.29 1.59
C LEU A 155 27.95 18.64 2.99
N THR A 156 26.92 17.87 3.34
CA THR A 156 26.87 17.13 4.59
C THR A 156 28.00 16.09 4.69
N ALA A 157 28.43 15.53 3.56
CA ALA A 157 29.60 14.63 3.48
C ALA A 157 30.94 15.36 3.42
N GLY A 158 30.96 16.70 3.58
CA GLY A 158 32.16 17.53 3.57
C GLY A 158 32.72 17.83 2.18
N LYS A 159 31.92 17.75 1.14
CA LYS A 159 32.29 18.07 -0.26
C LYS A 159 31.86 19.49 -0.63
N VAL A 160 32.66 20.14 -1.47
CA VAL A 160 32.31 21.41 -2.11
C VAL A 160 31.54 21.09 -3.40
N VAL A 161 30.32 21.64 -3.52
CA VAL A 161 29.43 21.40 -4.67
C VAL A 161 28.86 22.71 -5.17
#